data_fd8d11beb0ac4f0586651eef7f2393b0
#
_entry.id   fd8d11beb0ac4f0586651eef7f2393b0
#
_cell.length_a   1.000
_cell.length_b   1.000
_cell.length_c   1.000
_cell.angle_alpha   90.00
_cell.angle_beta   90.00
_cell.angle_gamma   90.00
#
_symmetry.space_group_name_H-M   'P 1'
#
loop_
_entity.id
_entity.type
_entity.pdbx_description
1 polymer ?
#
loop_
_entity_poly.entity_id
_entity_poly.type
_entity_poly.pdbx_seq_one_letter_code
_entity_poly.pdbx_strand_id
1 'polypeptide(L)'
;MSLQENKKLIQRLYDEGINRHDPAAAAAFYALDAKNHGRQVGRAGMQAVFEALFSTFPDFNYQIEQCTAEDDRVVCKVTMSGTHLGQPTLTQAFTGMLTGVAPTGKRVRVLQFHGFGVSGGQIAEHEAVRDDMSMLLQLGLLRRPGD
;
A
#
# COMPACT_ATOMS: atom_id res chain seq x y z
N MET A 1 9.28 19.83 9.14
CA MET A 1 10.08 18.60 9.45
C MET A 1 11.23 18.49 8.45
N SER A 2 12.34 17.93 8.89
CA SER A 2 13.48 17.66 8.00
C SER A 2 13.18 16.49 7.05
N LEU A 3 13.96 16.39 5.97
CA LEU A 3 13.87 15.26 5.04
C LEU A 3 14.07 13.91 5.75
N GLN A 4 14.95 13.87 6.74
CA GLN A 4 15.19 12.65 7.52
C GLN A 4 14.01 12.30 8.42
N GLU A 5 13.36 13.28 9.03
CA GLU A 5 12.13 13.05 9.82
C GLU A 5 11.00 12.57 8.94
N ASN A 6 10.83 13.14 7.74
CA ASN A 6 9.85 12.67 6.76
C ASN A 6 10.10 11.21 6.36
N LYS A 7 11.35 10.85 6.06
CA LYS A 7 11.70 9.45 5.75
C LYS A 7 11.45 8.51 6.93
N LYS A 8 11.79 8.92 8.15
CA LYS A 8 11.52 8.13 9.36
C LYS A 8 10.02 7.93 9.59
N LEU A 9 9.21 8.95 9.33
CA LEU A 9 7.75 8.83 9.42
C LEU A 9 7.24 7.70 8.52
N ILE A 10 7.68 7.67 7.27
CA ILE A 10 7.27 6.64 6.33
C ILE A 10 7.82 5.26 6.72
N GLN A 11 9.06 5.17 7.17
CA GLN A 11 9.61 3.91 7.65
C GLN A 11 8.81 3.35 8.82
N ARG A 12 8.42 4.20 9.77
CA ARG A 12 7.57 3.81 10.90
C ARG A 12 6.18 3.34 10.46
N LEU A 13 5.58 3.97 9.45
CA LEU A 13 4.33 3.49 8.87
C LEU A 13 4.44 2.02 8.44
N TYR A 14 5.52 1.66 7.74
CA TYR A 14 5.74 0.28 7.30
C TYR A 14 6.03 -0.65 8.49
N ASP A 15 6.94 -0.25 9.38
CA ASP A 15 7.42 -1.12 10.45
C ASP A 15 6.41 -1.31 11.59
N GLU A 16 5.69 -0.25 11.96
CA GLU A 16 4.80 -0.23 13.13
C GLU A 16 3.33 -0.48 12.78
N GLY A 17 2.94 -0.23 11.54
CA GLY A 17 1.55 -0.38 11.08
C GLY A 17 1.39 -1.49 10.05
N ILE A 18 1.89 -1.29 8.84
CA ILE A 18 1.58 -2.17 7.71
C ILE A 18 2.16 -3.57 7.91
N ASN A 19 3.44 -3.71 8.22
CA ASN A 19 4.09 -5.02 8.39
C ASN A 19 3.70 -5.73 9.70
N ARG A 20 3.01 -5.04 10.61
CA ARG A 20 2.38 -5.65 11.78
C ARG A 20 0.93 -6.04 11.53
N HIS A 21 0.41 -5.78 10.34
CA HIS A 21 -0.98 -6.02 9.95
C HIS A 21 -1.98 -5.35 10.90
N ASP A 22 -1.66 -4.14 11.33
CA ASP A 22 -2.53 -3.32 12.17
C ASP A 22 -3.10 -2.15 11.36
N PRO A 23 -4.33 -2.26 10.82
CA PRO A 23 -4.91 -1.23 9.98
C PRO A 23 -5.11 0.10 10.71
N ALA A 24 -5.46 0.06 11.98
CA ALA A 24 -5.68 1.26 12.78
C ALA A 24 -4.35 1.96 13.08
N ALA A 25 -3.30 1.22 13.44
CA ALA A 25 -1.97 1.77 13.66
C ALA A 25 -1.39 2.35 12.37
N ALA A 26 -1.55 1.68 11.23
CA ALA A 26 -1.13 2.20 9.93
C ALA A 26 -1.89 3.49 9.56
N ALA A 27 -3.19 3.51 9.73
CA ALA A 27 -4.02 4.68 9.43
C ALA A 27 -3.71 5.88 10.33
N ALA A 28 -3.23 5.66 11.55
CA ALA A 28 -2.89 6.73 12.50
C ALA A 28 -1.77 7.66 11.99
N PHE A 29 -0.94 7.22 11.05
CA PHE A 29 0.08 8.05 10.40
C PHE A 29 -0.50 9.06 9.40
N TYR A 30 -1.76 8.91 8.99
CA TYR A 30 -2.42 9.75 8.01
C TYR A 30 -3.22 10.88 8.65
N ALA A 31 -3.29 12.00 7.95
CA ALA A 31 -4.14 13.12 8.33
C ALA A 31 -5.63 12.74 8.29
N LEU A 32 -6.46 13.47 9.05
CA LEU A 32 -7.90 13.22 9.09
C LEU A 32 -8.59 13.41 7.73
N ASP A 33 -8.02 14.26 6.88
CA ASP A 33 -8.48 14.60 5.53
C ASP A 33 -7.55 14.08 4.42
N ALA A 34 -6.76 13.04 4.72
CA ALA A 34 -5.78 12.50 3.79
C ALA A 34 -6.40 12.13 2.43
N LYS A 35 -5.59 12.32 1.38
CA LYS A 35 -5.93 11.92 0.02
C LYS A 35 -5.19 10.65 -0.37
N ASN A 36 -5.88 9.79 -1.09
CA ASN A 36 -5.31 8.59 -1.71
C ASN A 36 -5.62 8.63 -3.20
N HIS A 37 -4.57 8.64 -4.03
CA HIS A 37 -4.69 8.80 -5.48
C HIS A 37 -5.58 9.99 -5.89
N GLY A 38 -5.36 11.14 -5.24
CA GLY A 38 -6.08 12.40 -5.50
C GLY A 38 -7.50 12.48 -4.92
N ARG A 39 -8.02 11.41 -4.35
CA ARG A 39 -9.35 11.39 -3.71
C ARG A 39 -9.23 11.56 -2.20
N GLN A 40 -10.01 12.45 -1.63
CA GLN A 40 -10.08 12.59 -0.18
C GLN A 40 -10.83 11.38 0.42
N VAL A 41 -10.09 10.53 1.11
CA VAL A 41 -10.62 9.35 1.78
C VAL A 41 -10.52 9.47 3.31
N GLY A 42 -9.67 10.35 3.78
CA GLY A 42 -9.40 10.56 5.20
C GLY A 42 -8.69 9.38 5.86
N ARG A 43 -8.40 9.54 7.13
CA ARG A 43 -7.79 8.48 7.96
C ARG A 43 -8.61 7.21 7.98
N ALA A 44 -9.93 7.33 8.13
CA ALA A 44 -10.85 6.18 8.14
C ALA A 44 -10.84 5.43 6.80
N GLY A 45 -10.76 6.15 5.68
CA GLY A 45 -10.63 5.54 4.36
C GLY A 45 -9.30 4.81 4.19
N MET A 46 -8.19 5.36 4.71
CA MET A 46 -6.91 4.67 4.71
C MET A 46 -6.93 3.40 5.55
N GLN A 47 -7.59 3.41 6.70
CA GLN A 47 -7.79 2.19 7.49
C GLN A 47 -8.52 1.12 6.68
N ALA A 48 -9.59 1.48 5.99
CA ALA A 48 -10.33 0.55 5.13
C ALA A 48 -9.48 -0.02 3.98
N VAL A 49 -8.57 0.80 3.40
CA VAL A 49 -7.59 0.32 2.41
C VAL A 49 -6.68 -0.77 3.00
N PHE A 50 -6.14 -0.56 4.19
CA PHE A 50 -5.28 -1.56 4.85
C PHE A 50 -6.06 -2.82 5.23
N GLU A 51 -7.28 -2.70 5.72
CA GLU A 51 -8.15 -3.84 5.99
C GLU A 51 -8.37 -4.69 4.73
N ALA A 52 -8.62 -4.05 3.59
CA ALA A 52 -8.78 -4.72 2.31
C ALA A 52 -7.50 -5.44 1.85
N LEU A 53 -6.34 -4.83 2.04
CA LEU A 53 -5.05 -5.44 1.70
C LEU A 53 -4.79 -6.69 2.56
N PHE A 54 -4.99 -6.60 3.87
CA PHE A 54 -4.72 -7.71 4.78
C PHE A 54 -5.76 -8.83 4.69
N SER A 55 -7.01 -8.53 4.30
CA SER A 55 -8.00 -9.57 4.00
C SER A 55 -7.67 -10.33 2.71
N THR A 56 -7.03 -9.66 1.74
CA THR A 56 -6.60 -10.28 0.48
C THR A 56 -5.32 -11.10 0.67
N PHE A 57 -4.34 -10.52 1.36
CA PHE A 57 -3.03 -11.11 1.63
C PHE A 57 -2.77 -11.11 3.14
N PRO A 58 -3.20 -12.16 3.89
CA PRO A 58 -3.02 -12.21 5.35
C PRO A 58 -1.55 -12.16 5.81
N ASP A 59 -0.62 -12.55 4.95
CA ASP A 59 0.83 -12.52 5.15
C ASP A 59 1.51 -11.34 4.43
N PHE A 60 0.75 -10.28 4.16
CA PHE A 60 1.23 -9.08 3.46
C PHE A 60 2.49 -8.51 4.11
N ASN A 61 3.49 -8.17 3.28
CA ASN A 61 4.71 -7.54 3.75
C ASN A 61 5.26 -6.55 2.72
N TYR A 62 5.73 -5.41 3.19
CA TYR A 62 6.55 -4.48 2.41
C TYR A 62 8.00 -4.51 2.89
N GLN A 63 8.90 -4.70 1.94
CA GLN A 63 10.33 -4.48 2.14
C GLN A 63 10.72 -3.18 1.46
N ILE A 64 11.20 -2.20 2.24
CA ILE A 64 11.71 -0.95 1.69
C ILE A 64 13.10 -1.22 1.09
N GLU A 65 13.23 -0.95 -0.22
CA GLU A 65 14.51 -1.03 -0.93
C GLU A 65 15.25 0.31 -0.86
N GLN A 66 14.52 1.40 -1.01
CA GLN A 66 15.05 2.76 -1.04
C GLN A 66 13.96 3.77 -0.73
N CYS A 67 14.29 4.82 0.03
CA CYS A 67 13.46 6.01 0.17
C CYS A 67 14.26 7.28 -0.16
N THR A 68 13.68 8.14 -0.96
CA THR A 68 14.20 9.45 -1.32
C THR A 68 13.21 10.52 -0.86
N ALA A 69 13.72 11.63 -0.34
CA ALA A 69 12.89 12.74 0.09
C ALA A 69 13.38 14.05 -0.52
N GLU A 70 12.44 14.89 -0.90
CA GLU A 70 12.65 16.26 -1.37
C GLU A 70 11.48 17.11 -0.89
N ASP A 71 11.75 18.25 -0.29
CA ASP A 71 10.75 19.14 0.33
C ASP A 71 9.85 18.36 1.31
N ASP A 72 8.54 18.34 1.06
CA ASP A 72 7.53 17.63 1.84
C ASP A 72 7.17 16.25 1.26
N ARG A 73 7.90 15.80 0.25
CA ARG A 73 7.65 14.54 -0.47
C ARG A 73 8.64 13.45 -0.09
N VAL A 74 8.11 12.24 0.03
CA VAL A 74 8.92 11.02 0.18
C VAL A 74 8.49 10.02 -0.87
N VAL A 75 9.44 9.45 -1.59
CA VAL A 75 9.17 8.34 -2.53
C VAL A 75 9.96 7.13 -2.08
N CYS A 76 9.27 6.01 -1.92
CA CYS A 76 9.88 4.74 -1.55
C CYS A 76 9.69 3.70 -2.66
N LYS A 77 10.80 3.06 -3.03
CA LYS A 77 10.81 1.82 -3.79
C LYS A 77 10.64 0.67 -2.82
N VAL A 78 9.61 -0.13 -2.99
CA VAL A 78 9.31 -1.25 -2.09
C VAL A 78 9.05 -2.53 -2.86
N THR A 79 9.34 -3.66 -2.23
CA THR A 79 8.89 -4.97 -2.69
C THR A 79 7.72 -5.41 -1.82
N MET A 80 6.57 -5.58 -2.44
CA MET A 80 5.38 -6.18 -1.82
C MET A 80 5.44 -7.69 -1.97
N SER A 81 5.16 -8.42 -0.92
CA SER A 81 4.96 -9.87 -0.97
C SER A 81 3.73 -10.28 -0.18
N GLY A 82 3.13 -11.39 -0.56
CA GLY A 82 1.98 -11.97 0.10
C GLY A 82 1.41 -13.15 -0.65
N THR A 83 0.56 -13.92 0.02
CA THR A 83 -0.15 -15.06 -0.56
C THR A 83 -1.62 -14.69 -0.72
N HIS A 84 -2.16 -14.87 -1.94
CA HIS A 84 -3.55 -14.54 -2.26
C HIS A 84 -4.49 -15.58 -1.67
N LEU A 85 -4.88 -15.39 -0.40
CA LEU A 85 -5.72 -16.32 0.39
C LEU A 85 -7.12 -15.79 0.67
N GLY A 86 -7.41 -14.52 0.38
CA GLY A 86 -8.69 -13.89 0.64
C GLY A 86 -9.15 -12.97 -0.48
N GLN A 87 -10.24 -12.29 -0.21
CA GLN A 87 -10.77 -11.24 -1.09
C GLN A 87 -10.72 -9.89 -0.36
N PRO A 88 -10.52 -8.79 -1.11
CA PRO A 88 -10.55 -7.47 -0.50
C PRO A 88 -11.94 -7.17 0.06
N THR A 89 -11.97 -6.62 1.26
CA THR A 89 -13.18 -6.03 1.82
C THR A 89 -13.63 -4.90 0.91
N LEU A 90 -14.88 -4.94 0.44
CA LEU A 90 -15.39 -3.90 -0.45
C LEU A 90 -15.60 -2.60 0.35
N THR A 91 -14.94 -1.54 -0.06
CA THR A 91 -15.12 -0.21 0.51
C THR A 91 -15.10 0.84 -0.60
N GLN A 92 -15.67 2.02 -0.35
CA GLN A 92 -15.59 3.13 -1.31
C GLN A 92 -14.15 3.65 -1.48
N ALA A 93 -13.29 3.40 -0.50
CA ALA A 93 -11.89 3.82 -0.52
C ALA A 93 -10.97 2.84 -1.25
N PHE A 94 -11.43 1.62 -1.53
CA PHE A 94 -10.64 0.57 -2.17
C PHE A 94 -11.40 -0.05 -3.35
N THR A 95 -10.87 0.18 -4.54
CA THR A 95 -11.32 -0.47 -5.78
C THR A 95 -10.13 -1.24 -6.34
N GLY A 96 -9.78 -2.33 -5.66
CA GLY A 96 -8.63 -3.14 -6.04
C GLY A 96 -8.92 -4.04 -7.23
N MET A 97 -7.87 -4.33 -8.00
CA MET A 97 -7.90 -5.19 -9.17
C MET A 97 -8.35 -6.63 -8.87
N LEU A 98 -8.15 -7.08 -7.63
CA LEU A 98 -8.53 -8.43 -7.19
C LEU A 98 -9.96 -8.50 -6.60
N THR A 99 -10.71 -7.42 -6.64
CA THR A 99 -12.11 -7.40 -6.22
C THR A 99 -12.93 -8.41 -7.03
N GLY A 100 -13.59 -9.34 -6.34
CA GLY A 100 -14.39 -10.39 -6.98
C GLY A 100 -13.59 -11.56 -7.55
N VAL A 101 -12.26 -11.55 -7.39
CA VAL A 101 -11.40 -12.67 -7.81
C VAL A 101 -11.30 -13.68 -6.68
N ALA A 102 -11.64 -14.95 -6.95
CA ALA A 102 -11.47 -16.02 -5.98
C ALA A 102 -10.00 -16.19 -5.58
N PRO A 103 -9.70 -16.48 -4.31
CA PRO A 103 -8.33 -16.71 -3.84
C PRO A 103 -7.62 -17.77 -4.68
N THR A 104 -6.43 -17.44 -5.19
CA THR A 104 -5.63 -18.37 -6.02
C THR A 104 -4.72 -19.27 -5.19
N GLY A 105 -4.47 -18.92 -3.93
CA GLY A 105 -3.50 -19.59 -3.07
C GLY A 105 -2.04 -19.36 -3.45
N LYS A 106 -1.78 -18.51 -4.44
CA LYS A 106 -0.43 -18.27 -4.95
C LYS A 106 0.23 -17.12 -4.23
N ARG A 107 1.54 -17.25 -4.01
CA ARG A 107 2.39 -16.19 -3.48
C ARG A 107 2.84 -15.25 -4.60
N VAL A 108 2.85 -13.95 -4.30
CA VAL A 108 3.35 -12.91 -5.20
C VAL A 108 4.50 -12.13 -4.56
N ARG A 109 5.35 -11.58 -5.42
CA ARG A 109 6.41 -10.65 -5.07
C ARG A 109 6.47 -9.58 -6.15
N VAL A 110 6.15 -8.33 -5.79
CA VAL A 110 5.86 -7.27 -6.75
C VAL A 110 6.59 -5.99 -6.38
N LEU A 111 7.22 -5.36 -7.36
CA LEU A 111 7.83 -4.04 -7.20
C LEU A 111 6.75 -2.97 -7.21
N GLN A 112 6.88 -2.00 -6.30
CA GLN A 112 6.00 -0.83 -6.21
C GLN A 112 6.80 0.42 -5.89
N PHE A 113 6.32 1.58 -6.35
CA PHE A 113 6.79 2.88 -5.93
C PHE A 113 5.64 3.62 -5.25
N HIS A 114 5.87 4.07 -4.03
CA HIS A 114 4.90 4.81 -3.24
C HIS A 114 5.37 6.25 -3.04
N GLY A 115 4.53 7.21 -3.36
CA GLY A 115 4.74 8.63 -3.12
C GLY A 115 3.89 9.12 -1.95
N PHE A 116 4.49 9.89 -1.06
CA PHE A 116 3.83 10.45 0.11
C PHE A 116 4.05 11.96 0.16
N GLY A 117 2.98 12.72 0.41
CA GLY A 117 3.06 14.11 0.83
C GLY A 117 2.90 14.21 2.34
N VAL A 118 3.84 14.89 3.01
CA VAL A 118 3.84 15.04 4.47
C VAL A 118 3.48 16.47 4.84
N SER A 119 2.57 16.65 5.77
CA SER A 119 2.19 17.96 6.31
C SER A 119 1.88 17.87 7.79
N GLY A 120 2.42 18.77 8.61
CA GLY A 120 2.18 18.79 10.04
C GLY A 120 2.57 17.50 10.77
N GLY A 121 3.57 16.76 10.27
CA GLY A 121 4.00 15.50 10.86
C GLY A 121 3.10 14.31 10.55
N GLN A 122 2.18 14.45 9.60
CA GLN A 122 1.26 13.40 9.15
C GLN A 122 1.32 13.24 7.63
N ILE A 123 0.90 12.08 7.14
CA ILE A 123 0.78 11.83 5.70
C ILE A 123 -0.53 12.46 5.23
N ALA A 124 -0.42 13.49 4.40
CA ALA A 124 -1.57 14.19 3.82
C ALA A 124 -1.99 13.60 2.48
N GLU A 125 -1.05 13.03 1.73
CA GLU A 125 -1.30 12.45 0.41
C GLU A 125 -0.51 11.15 0.23
N HIS A 126 -1.12 10.20 -0.47
CA HIS A 126 -0.48 8.96 -0.88
C HIS A 126 -0.90 8.62 -2.32
N GLU A 127 0.05 8.14 -3.08
CA GLU A 127 -0.18 7.54 -4.39
C GLU A 127 0.86 6.44 -4.64
N ALA A 128 0.56 5.52 -5.53
CA ALA A 128 1.47 4.44 -5.86
C ALA A 128 1.36 4.05 -7.33
N VAL A 129 2.50 3.64 -7.88
CA VAL A 129 2.57 2.89 -9.13
C VAL A 129 3.05 1.49 -8.79
N ARG A 130 2.29 0.48 -9.19
CA ARG A 130 2.53 -0.92 -8.87
C ARG A 130 2.71 -1.72 -10.14
N ASP A 131 3.58 -2.70 -10.12
CA ASP A 131 3.70 -3.67 -11.21
C ASP A 131 2.56 -4.70 -11.13
N ASP A 132 1.33 -4.22 -11.39
CA ASP A 132 0.11 -5.04 -11.34
C ASP A 132 0.10 -6.11 -12.45
N MET A 133 0.77 -5.85 -13.58
CA MET A 133 0.91 -6.86 -14.63
C MET A 133 1.71 -8.06 -14.12
N SER A 134 2.83 -7.84 -13.43
CA SER A 134 3.60 -8.92 -12.83
C SER A 134 2.77 -9.68 -11.79
N MET A 135 1.99 -8.99 -10.96
CA MET A 135 1.10 -9.62 -9.98
C MET A 135 0.09 -10.55 -10.68
N LEU A 136 -0.59 -10.09 -11.71
CA LEU A 136 -1.58 -10.88 -12.43
C LEU A 136 -0.98 -12.10 -13.13
N LEU A 137 0.23 -11.95 -13.70
CA LEU A 137 0.98 -13.08 -14.28
C LEU A 137 1.34 -14.13 -13.21
N GLN A 138 1.84 -13.69 -12.06
CA GLN A 138 2.20 -14.57 -10.94
C GLN A 138 0.98 -15.31 -10.38
N LEU A 139 -0.18 -14.65 -10.33
CA LEU A 139 -1.44 -15.26 -9.89
C LEU A 139 -2.08 -16.19 -10.94
N GLY A 140 -1.58 -16.20 -12.17
CA GLY A 140 -2.14 -16.97 -13.28
C GLY A 140 -3.44 -16.38 -13.85
N LEU A 141 -3.70 -15.10 -13.58
CA LEU A 141 -4.88 -14.37 -14.04
C LEU A 141 -4.67 -13.65 -15.38
N LEU A 142 -3.44 -13.57 -15.82
CA LEU A 142 -3.03 -12.98 -17.09
C LEU A 142 -2.05 -13.93 -17.77
N ARG A 143 -2.12 -14.03 -19.11
CA ARG A 143 -1.15 -14.74 -19.95
C ARG A 143 -0.29 -13.76 -20.72
N ARG A 144 0.98 -14.11 -20.95
CA ARG A 144 1.82 -13.35 -21.85
C ARG A 144 1.38 -13.58 -23.30
N PRO A 145 1.51 -12.57 -24.18
CA PRO A 145 1.36 -12.82 -25.62
C PRO A 145 2.32 -13.94 -26.07
N GLY A 146 1.78 -15.00 -26.65
CA GLY A 146 2.54 -16.17 -27.12
C GLY A 146 2.59 -17.37 -26.16
N ASP A 147 2.00 -17.27 -24.96
CA ASP A 147 1.85 -18.41 -24.04
C ASP A 147 0.66 -19.31 -24.43
#